data_8ab924f3448c601f91d2e3ab7e3deb0c
#
_entry.id   8ab924f3448c601f91d2e3ab7e3deb0c
#
_cell.length_a   1.000
_cell.length_b   1.000
_cell.length_c   1.000
_cell.angle_alpha   90.00
_cell.angle_beta   90.00
_cell.angle_gamma   90.00
#
_symmetry.space_group_name_H-M   'P 1'
#
loop_
_entity.id
_entity.type
_entity.pdbx_description
1 polymer ?
#
loop_
_entity_poly.entity_id
_entity_poly.type
_entity_poly.pdbx_seq_one_letter_code
_entity_poly.pdbx_strand_id
1 'polypeptide(L)'
;RQIEFDKVKEMWAELAVTESAAERIRKADVCFSEDELRKQLRDTSDARELIEKIGTPPLQNISEVKDVLLIAEKGECLSPYQLERVEKVLAAVRRLKDYLDRGKMLQNSLAFYEENLDPLGELREEICSKIRNGAVDDYASRELGQIRNSIIHCEEQMKQKAEQLIRAHKDCMAD
;
A
#
# COMPACT_ATOMS: atom_id res chain seq x y z
N ARG A 1 2.21 29.59 -26.06
CA ARG A 1 2.87 29.99 -24.76
C ARG A 1 2.17 31.17 -24.08
N GLN A 2 1.14 31.76 -24.66
CA GLN A 2 0.41 32.89 -24.05
C GLN A 2 -0.39 32.49 -22.79
N ILE A 3 -0.72 31.23 -22.56
CA ILE A 3 -1.55 30.78 -21.44
C ILE A 3 -0.72 30.06 -20.36
N GLU A 4 0.60 29.94 -20.52
CA GLU A 4 1.50 29.23 -19.58
C GLU A 4 0.95 27.84 -19.12
N PHE A 5 0.32 27.11 -20.03
CA PHE A 5 -0.39 25.87 -19.76
C PHE A 5 0.49 24.83 -19.04
N ASP A 6 1.78 24.82 -19.33
CA ASP A 6 2.72 23.91 -18.65
C ASP A 6 2.83 24.22 -17.15
N LYS A 7 2.79 25.50 -16.75
CA LYS A 7 2.77 25.86 -15.32
C LYS A 7 1.46 25.44 -14.66
N VAL A 8 0.33 25.56 -15.36
CA VAL A 8 -0.96 25.09 -14.84
C VAL A 8 -0.95 23.59 -14.64
N LYS A 9 -0.36 22.82 -15.58
CA LYS A 9 -0.21 21.38 -15.43
C LYS A 9 0.67 20.99 -14.24
N GLU A 10 1.77 21.71 -14.00
CA GLU A 10 2.61 21.45 -12.82
C GLU A 10 1.86 21.72 -11.52
N MET A 11 1.20 22.88 -11.40
CA MET A 11 0.37 23.18 -10.22
C MET A 11 -0.73 22.13 -10.00
N TRP A 12 -1.31 21.62 -11.08
CA TRP A 12 -2.31 20.58 -11.01
C TRP A 12 -1.69 19.22 -10.61
N ALA A 13 -0.52 18.88 -11.15
CA ALA A 13 0.20 17.67 -10.82
C ALA A 13 0.64 17.60 -9.33
N GLU A 14 0.95 18.76 -8.73
CA GLU A 14 1.25 18.86 -7.29
C GLU A 14 0.07 18.45 -6.39
N LEU A 15 -1.16 18.52 -6.88
CA LEU A 15 -2.35 18.08 -6.15
C LEU A 15 -2.64 16.59 -6.28
N ALA A 16 -1.89 15.88 -7.12
CA ALA A 16 -2.08 14.45 -7.32
C ALA A 16 -1.60 13.65 -6.11
N VAL A 17 -2.36 12.63 -5.73
CA VAL A 17 -2.04 11.76 -4.58
C VAL A 17 -0.96 10.72 -4.92
N THR A 18 -0.84 10.36 -6.21
CA THR A 18 0.13 9.36 -6.69
C THR A 18 1.00 9.93 -7.80
N GLU A 19 2.25 9.46 -7.91
CA GLU A 19 3.15 9.89 -8.98
C GLU A 19 2.61 9.51 -10.37
N SER A 20 1.98 8.35 -10.50
CA SER A 20 1.30 7.94 -11.74
C SER A 20 0.21 8.93 -12.17
N ALA A 21 -0.55 9.48 -11.22
CA ALA A 21 -1.56 10.51 -11.52
C ALA A 21 -0.89 11.83 -11.91
N ALA A 22 0.17 12.24 -11.20
CA ALA A 22 0.95 13.44 -11.52
C ALA A 22 1.55 13.35 -12.94
N GLU A 23 2.14 12.21 -13.29
CA GLU A 23 2.66 11.99 -14.66
C GLU A 23 1.57 12.07 -15.72
N ARG A 24 0.39 11.51 -15.47
CA ARG A 24 -0.74 11.61 -16.40
C ARG A 24 -1.18 13.06 -16.60
N ILE A 25 -1.20 13.86 -15.54
CA ILE A 25 -1.53 15.29 -15.61
C ILE A 25 -0.46 16.03 -16.43
N ARG A 26 0.83 15.79 -16.17
CA ARG A 26 1.93 16.42 -16.93
C ARG A 26 1.87 16.09 -18.43
N LYS A 27 1.45 14.87 -18.76
CA LYS A 27 1.28 14.38 -20.14
C LYS A 27 -0.08 14.76 -20.75
N ALA A 28 -0.97 15.38 -19.97
CA ALA A 28 -2.28 15.79 -20.49
C ALA A 28 -2.13 16.81 -21.63
N ASP A 29 -2.87 16.54 -22.71
CA ASP A 29 -2.89 17.38 -23.89
C ASP A 29 -4.27 18.02 -24.07
N VAL A 30 -4.36 18.93 -25.00
CA VAL A 30 -5.62 19.62 -25.29
C VAL A 30 -6.61 18.63 -25.90
N CYS A 31 -7.81 18.57 -25.33
CA CYS A 31 -8.90 17.77 -25.87
C CYS A 31 -9.57 18.52 -27.05
N PHE A 32 -9.58 17.87 -28.22
CA PHE A 32 -10.20 18.43 -29.44
C PHE A 32 -11.62 17.86 -29.72
N SER A 33 -12.04 16.87 -28.95
CA SER A 33 -13.40 16.28 -29.07
C SER A 33 -14.33 16.96 -28.07
N GLU A 34 -15.43 17.53 -28.57
CA GLU A 34 -16.44 18.16 -27.70
C GLU A 34 -17.09 17.14 -26.75
N ASP A 35 -17.39 15.95 -27.21
CA ASP A 35 -18.02 14.90 -26.38
C ASP A 35 -17.09 14.44 -25.27
N GLU A 36 -15.82 14.26 -25.57
CA GLU A 36 -14.83 13.89 -24.59
C GLU A 36 -14.61 15.00 -23.55
N LEU A 37 -14.52 16.24 -24.00
CA LEU A 37 -14.41 17.41 -23.11
C LEU A 37 -15.62 17.50 -22.18
N ARG A 38 -16.83 17.35 -22.73
CA ARG A 38 -18.06 17.36 -21.92
C ARG A 38 -18.09 16.23 -20.90
N LYS A 39 -17.56 15.04 -21.25
CA LYS A 39 -17.42 13.93 -20.32
C LYS A 39 -16.45 14.27 -19.19
N GLN A 40 -15.25 14.78 -19.50
CA GLN A 40 -14.25 15.16 -18.49
C GLN A 40 -14.76 16.25 -17.54
N LEU A 41 -15.51 17.21 -18.06
CA LEU A 41 -16.13 18.25 -17.24
C LEU A 41 -17.23 17.69 -16.32
N ARG A 42 -18.03 16.74 -16.80
CA ARG A 42 -19.00 16.02 -15.95
C ARG A 42 -18.30 15.23 -14.87
N ASP A 43 -17.29 14.43 -15.21
CA ASP A 43 -16.52 13.62 -14.25
C ASP A 43 -15.90 14.52 -13.15
N THR A 44 -15.44 15.72 -13.53
CA THR A 44 -14.91 16.71 -12.56
C THR A 44 -16.02 17.25 -11.64
N SER A 45 -17.19 17.54 -12.19
CA SER A 45 -18.35 18.01 -11.43
C SER A 45 -18.86 16.95 -10.48
N ASP A 46 -18.91 15.69 -10.94
CA ASP A 46 -19.32 14.54 -10.17
C ASP A 46 -18.34 14.25 -9.02
N ALA A 47 -17.02 14.37 -9.28
CA ALA A 47 -16.01 14.26 -8.22
C ALA A 47 -16.18 15.34 -7.14
N ARG A 48 -16.45 16.57 -7.55
CA ARG A 48 -16.73 17.67 -6.62
C ARG A 48 -17.97 17.40 -5.78
N GLU A 49 -19.05 16.94 -6.40
CA GLU A 49 -20.29 16.59 -5.69
C GLU A 49 -20.06 15.49 -4.64
N LEU A 50 -19.29 14.45 -4.97
CA LEU A 50 -18.93 13.40 -4.01
C LEU A 50 -18.18 13.97 -2.82
N ILE A 51 -17.20 14.85 -3.06
CA ILE A 51 -16.42 15.49 -1.99
C ILE A 51 -17.32 16.37 -1.12
N GLU A 52 -18.22 17.17 -1.70
CA GLU A 52 -19.11 18.05 -0.97
C GLU A 52 -20.14 17.28 -0.10
N LYS A 53 -20.65 16.15 -0.59
CA LYS A 53 -21.72 15.40 0.09
C LYS A 53 -21.23 14.28 0.98
N ILE A 54 -20.14 13.62 0.64
CA ILE A 54 -19.62 12.43 1.35
C ILE A 54 -18.32 12.74 2.09
N GLY A 55 -17.62 13.80 1.68
CA GLY A 55 -16.30 14.18 2.22
C GLY A 55 -15.14 13.71 1.33
N THR A 56 -13.94 13.96 1.78
CA THR A 56 -12.72 13.67 1.03
C THR A 56 -12.55 12.15 0.81
N PRO A 57 -12.24 11.72 -0.43
CA PRO A 57 -12.00 10.30 -0.69
C PRO A 57 -10.77 9.79 0.08
N PRO A 58 -10.81 8.54 0.56
CA PRO A 58 -9.76 7.97 1.41
C PRO A 58 -8.56 7.48 0.58
N LEU A 59 -7.93 8.39 -0.18
CA LEU A 59 -6.79 8.11 -1.05
C LEU A 59 -5.43 8.24 -0.34
N GLN A 60 -5.41 8.50 0.96
CA GLN A 60 -4.19 8.65 1.73
C GLN A 60 -3.42 7.33 1.83
N ASN A 61 -2.10 7.41 1.75
CA ASN A 61 -1.18 6.27 1.88
C ASN A 61 -1.33 5.19 0.79
N ILE A 62 -1.81 5.55 -0.40
CA ILE A 62 -1.76 4.65 -1.57
C ILE A 62 -0.33 4.65 -2.09
N SER A 63 0.37 3.54 -1.85
CA SER A 63 1.71 3.31 -2.41
C SER A 63 1.59 2.71 -3.80
N GLU A 64 2.49 3.08 -4.70
CA GLU A 64 2.61 2.38 -5.97
C GLU A 64 3.23 0.99 -5.75
N VAL A 65 2.65 -0.02 -6.38
CA VAL A 65 3.09 -1.42 -6.28
C VAL A 65 3.45 -2.03 -7.63
N LYS A 66 3.66 -1.19 -8.65
CA LYS A 66 4.02 -1.65 -10.00
C LYS A 66 5.30 -2.49 -10.01
N ASP A 67 6.32 -2.05 -9.25
CA ASP A 67 7.57 -2.77 -9.05
C ASP A 67 7.34 -4.16 -8.45
N VAL A 68 6.45 -4.26 -7.47
CA VAL A 68 6.10 -5.51 -6.80
C VAL A 68 5.37 -6.46 -7.76
N LEU A 69 4.44 -5.93 -8.56
CA LEU A 69 3.72 -6.72 -9.56
C LEU A 69 4.67 -7.29 -10.62
N LEU A 70 5.63 -6.50 -11.10
CA LEU A 70 6.62 -6.97 -12.06
C LEU A 70 7.52 -8.09 -11.51
N ILE A 71 7.84 -8.06 -10.21
CA ILE A 71 8.59 -9.13 -9.54
C ILE A 71 7.73 -10.39 -9.46
N ALA A 72 6.46 -10.25 -9.05
CA ALA A 72 5.53 -11.36 -8.96
C ALA A 72 5.23 -12.01 -10.32
N GLU A 73 5.09 -11.22 -11.40
CA GLU A 73 4.90 -11.72 -12.77
C GLU A 73 6.07 -12.59 -13.25
N LYS A 74 7.28 -12.31 -12.78
CA LYS A 74 8.46 -13.13 -13.08
C LYS A 74 8.54 -14.43 -12.27
N GLY A 75 7.60 -14.62 -11.32
CA GLY A 75 7.61 -15.76 -10.42
C GLY A 75 8.65 -15.66 -9.30
N GLU A 76 9.19 -14.47 -9.05
CA GLU A 76 10.14 -14.22 -7.98
C GLU A 76 9.42 -14.09 -6.61
N CYS A 77 10.12 -14.47 -5.53
CA CYS A 77 9.56 -14.32 -4.18
C CYS A 77 9.54 -12.85 -3.75
N LEU A 78 8.40 -12.43 -3.22
CA LEU A 78 8.26 -11.11 -2.61
C LEU A 78 8.77 -11.11 -1.17
N SER A 79 9.45 -10.05 -0.77
CA SER A 79 9.86 -9.83 0.61
C SER A 79 8.64 -9.49 1.49
N PRO A 80 8.71 -9.72 2.82
CA PRO A 80 7.64 -9.34 3.75
C PRO A 80 7.27 -7.86 3.65
N TYR A 81 8.24 -6.98 3.46
CA TYR A 81 8.01 -5.54 3.28
C TYR A 81 7.22 -5.23 2.00
N GLN A 82 7.50 -5.94 0.89
CA GLN A 82 6.73 -5.79 -0.35
C GLN A 82 5.29 -6.27 -0.19
N LEU A 83 5.08 -7.38 0.55
CA LEU A 83 3.74 -7.88 0.87
C LEU A 83 2.96 -6.90 1.76
N GLU A 84 3.58 -6.25 2.73
CA GLU A 84 2.94 -5.17 3.51
C GLU A 84 2.54 -3.97 2.63
N ARG A 85 3.34 -3.63 1.62
CA ARG A 85 2.95 -2.58 0.66
C ARG A 85 1.70 -2.98 -0.11
N VAL A 86 1.62 -4.24 -0.55
CA VAL A 86 0.42 -4.78 -1.23
C VAL A 86 -0.78 -4.72 -0.29
N GLU A 87 -0.65 -5.17 0.96
CA GLU A 87 -1.72 -5.11 1.96
C GLU A 87 -2.26 -3.69 2.14
N LYS A 88 -1.38 -2.69 2.28
CA LYS A 88 -1.79 -1.27 2.42
C LYS A 88 -2.58 -0.77 1.22
N VAL A 89 -2.21 -1.19 0.01
CA VAL A 89 -2.96 -0.86 -1.21
C VAL A 89 -4.33 -1.53 -1.20
N LEU A 90 -4.42 -2.82 -0.89
CA LEU A 90 -5.70 -3.54 -0.80
C LEU A 90 -6.63 -2.93 0.26
N ALA A 91 -6.07 -2.52 1.41
CA ALA A 91 -6.81 -1.80 2.43
C ALA A 91 -7.33 -0.43 1.93
N ALA A 92 -6.54 0.28 1.13
CA ALA A 92 -6.96 1.54 0.53
C ALA A 92 -8.05 1.33 -0.54
N VAL A 93 -7.92 0.28 -1.36
CA VAL A 93 -8.94 -0.11 -2.35
C VAL A 93 -10.27 -0.42 -1.66
N ARG A 94 -10.27 -1.16 -0.55
CA ARG A 94 -11.48 -1.44 0.23
C ARG A 94 -12.14 -0.16 0.72
N ARG A 95 -11.36 0.75 1.34
CA ARG A 95 -11.90 2.04 1.81
C ARG A 95 -12.47 2.88 0.67
N LEU A 96 -11.79 2.88 -0.49
CA LEU A 96 -12.28 3.60 -1.67
C LEU A 96 -13.57 2.98 -2.21
N LYS A 97 -13.64 1.66 -2.24
CA LYS A 97 -14.85 0.92 -2.62
C LYS A 97 -16.04 1.30 -1.74
N ASP A 98 -15.86 1.28 -0.43
CA ASP A 98 -16.88 1.66 0.56
C ASP A 98 -17.29 3.15 0.43
N TYR A 99 -16.35 4.03 0.06
CA TYR A 99 -16.61 5.44 -0.20
C TYR A 99 -17.46 5.62 -1.46
N LEU A 100 -17.11 4.97 -2.55
CA LEU A 100 -17.85 5.05 -3.82
C LEU A 100 -19.24 4.40 -3.70
N ASP A 101 -19.37 3.30 -2.97
CA ASP A 101 -20.68 2.66 -2.74
C ASP A 101 -21.67 3.61 -2.08
N ARG A 102 -21.23 4.41 -1.11
CA ARG A 102 -22.05 5.48 -0.54
C ARG A 102 -22.43 6.55 -1.57
N GLY A 103 -21.59 6.79 -2.56
CA GLY A 103 -21.83 7.72 -3.66
C GLY A 103 -22.92 7.24 -4.63
N LYS A 104 -23.20 5.94 -4.71
CA LYS A 104 -24.25 5.39 -5.57
C LYS A 104 -25.64 5.93 -5.22
N MET A 105 -25.89 6.22 -3.94
CA MET A 105 -27.16 6.83 -3.49
C MET A 105 -27.39 8.22 -4.09
N LEU A 106 -26.35 8.89 -4.55
CA LEU A 106 -26.40 10.20 -5.19
C LEU A 106 -26.62 10.10 -6.71
N GLN A 107 -26.68 8.88 -7.26
CA GLN A 107 -26.70 8.62 -8.70
C GLN A 107 -25.53 9.25 -9.46
N ASN A 108 -24.40 9.40 -8.77
CA ASN A 108 -23.17 10.01 -9.28
C ASN A 108 -22.46 9.01 -10.20
N SER A 109 -22.04 9.45 -11.40
CA SER A 109 -21.47 8.55 -12.41
C SER A 109 -20.14 7.95 -11.97
N LEU A 110 -19.33 8.67 -11.18
CA LEU A 110 -18.06 8.16 -10.67
C LEU A 110 -18.24 7.08 -9.60
N ALA A 111 -19.37 7.06 -8.90
CA ALA A 111 -19.64 6.05 -7.89
C ALA A 111 -19.69 4.63 -8.47
N PHE A 112 -20.08 4.49 -9.73
CA PHE A 112 -20.13 3.19 -10.40
C PHE A 112 -18.76 2.59 -10.71
N TYR A 113 -17.66 3.36 -10.60
CA TYR A 113 -16.30 2.78 -10.66
C TYR A 113 -16.03 1.81 -9.51
N GLU A 114 -16.85 1.82 -8.45
CA GLU A 114 -16.78 0.84 -7.36
C GLU A 114 -16.84 -0.60 -7.87
N GLU A 115 -17.62 -0.88 -8.91
CA GLU A 115 -17.78 -2.21 -9.51
C GLU A 115 -16.47 -2.76 -10.10
N ASN A 116 -15.55 -1.87 -10.47
CA ASN A 116 -14.23 -2.25 -11.00
C ASN A 116 -13.16 -2.44 -9.91
N LEU A 117 -13.52 -2.24 -8.64
CA LEU A 117 -12.60 -2.35 -7.52
C LEU A 117 -12.79 -3.69 -6.81
N ASP A 118 -11.75 -4.53 -6.85
CA ASP A 118 -11.67 -5.75 -6.06
C ASP A 118 -10.65 -5.58 -4.93
N PRO A 119 -11.08 -5.57 -3.66
CA PRO A 119 -10.20 -5.43 -2.50
C PRO A 119 -9.42 -6.71 -2.17
N LEU A 120 -9.61 -7.82 -2.91
CA LEU A 120 -8.96 -9.11 -2.71
C LEU A 120 -8.89 -9.50 -1.23
N GLY A 121 -10.06 -9.56 -0.57
CA GLY A 121 -10.16 -9.70 0.88
C GLY A 121 -9.42 -10.90 1.44
N GLU A 122 -9.54 -12.06 0.81
CA GLU A 122 -8.86 -13.30 1.22
C GLU A 122 -7.33 -13.16 1.17
N LEU A 123 -6.80 -12.60 0.06
CA LEU A 123 -5.37 -12.34 -0.07
C LEU A 123 -4.88 -11.38 1.00
N ARG A 124 -5.63 -10.31 1.25
CA ARG A 124 -5.29 -9.34 2.29
C ARG A 124 -5.25 -9.97 3.68
N GLU A 125 -6.24 -10.78 4.03
CA GLU A 125 -6.30 -11.49 5.31
C GLU A 125 -5.13 -12.45 5.48
N GLU A 126 -4.78 -13.18 4.41
CA GLU A 126 -3.64 -14.10 4.41
C GLU A 126 -2.32 -13.35 4.65
N ILE A 127 -2.09 -12.21 3.99
CA ILE A 127 -0.92 -11.37 4.23
C ILE A 127 -0.90 -10.87 5.68
N CYS A 128 -2.00 -10.28 6.17
CA CYS A 128 -2.11 -9.75 7.53
C CYS A 128 -1.87 -10.81 8.61
N SER A 129 -2.28 -12.05 8.36
CA SER A 129 -2.11 -13.15 9.32
C SER A 129 -0.66 -13.63 9.45
N LYS A 130 0.14 -13.43 8.40
CA LYS A 130 1.50 -14.00 8.31
C LYS A 130 2.62 -12.97 8.31
N ILE A 131 2.32 -11.73 7.96
CA ILE A 131 3.32 -10.65 7.86
C ILE A 131 2.99 -9.57 8.87
N ARG A 132 4.00 -9.16 9.64
CA ARG A 132 3.87 -8.08 10.62
C ARG A 132 5.19 -7.31 10.74
N ASN A 133 5.12 -6.00 10.69
CA ASN A 133 6.28 -5.10 10.84
C ASN A 133 7.44 -5.44 9.87
N GLY A 134 7.13 -5.74 8.62
CA GLY A 134 8.12 -6.06 7.60
C GLY A 134 8.81 -7.42 7.77
N ALA A 135 8.29 -8.29 8.63
CA ALA A 135 8.82 -9.62 8.90
C ALA A 135 7.73 -10.69 8.84
N VAL A 136 8.12 -11.93 8.63
CA VAL A 136 7.22 -13.08 8.76
C VAL A 136 6.94 -13.31 10.25
N ASP A 137 5.66 -13.32 10.62
CA ASP A 137 5.21 -13.54 11.99
C ASP A 137 5.54 -14.97 12.46
N ASP A 138 5.80 -15.16 13.75
CA ASP A 138 6.09 -16.46 14.35
C ASP A 138 4.94 -17.43 14.19
N TYR A 139 3.72 -16.92 14.11
CA TYR A 139 2.50 -17.71 13.90
C TYR A 139 2.20 -17.99 12.42
N ALA A 140 3.04 -17.53 11.49
CA ALA A 140 2.86 -17.79 10.05
C ALA A 140 2.87 -19.28 9.73
N SER A 141 3.67 -20.08 10.46
CA SER A 141 3.56 -21.52 10.48
C SER A 141 3.97 -22.09 11.85
N ARG A 142 3.41 -23.25 12.21
CA ARG A 142 3.77 -23.95 13.44
C ARG A 142 5.24 -24.32 13.50
N GLU A 143 5.80 -24.75 12.36
CA GLU A 143 7.21 -25.12 12.24
C GLU A 143 8.14 -23.93 12.48
N LEU A 144 7.83 -22.77 11.89
CA LEU A 144 8.60 -21.56 12.07
C LEU A 144 8.63 -21.15 13.55
N GLY A 145 7.48 -21.16 14.22
CA GLY A 145 7.40 -20.87 15.65
C GLY A 145 8.23 -21.82 16.50
N GLN A 146 8.21 -23.12 16.20
CA GLN A 146 9.01 -24.12 16.91
C GLN A 146 10.51 -23.89 16.69
N ILE A 147 10.94 -23.64 15.46
CA ILE A 147 12.36 -23.39 15.14
C ILE A 147 12.86 -22.13 15.86
N ARG A 148 12.11 -21.03 15.83
CA ARG A 148 12.50 -19.80 16.51
C ARG A 148 12.57 -19.95 18.02
N ASN A 149 11.63 -20.66 18.63
CA ASN A 149 11.68 -20.97 20.06
C ASN A 149 12.90 -21.84 20.41
N SER A 150 13.25 -22.81 19.55
CA SER A 150 14.44 -23.62 19.73
C SER A 150 15.73 -22.79 19.64
N ILE A 151 15.80 -21.82 18.72
CA ILE A 151 16.93 -20.91 18.60
C ILE A 151 17.09 -20.10 19.88
N ILE A 152 16.00 -19.46 20.38
CA ILE A 152 16.01 -18.69 21.61
C ILE A 152 16.53 -19.54 22.79
N HIS A 153 16.03 -20.75 22.91
CA HIS A 153 16.47 -21.66 23.98
C HIS A 153 17.95 -22.03 23.88
N CYS A 154 18.45 -22.29 22.66
CA CYS A 154 19.88 -22.53 22.44
C CYS A 154 20.75 -21.30 22.80
N GLU A 155 20.30 -20.11 22.43
CA GLU A 155 21.00 -18.87 22.78
C GLU A 155 21.04 -18.64 24.29
N GLU A 156 19.95 -18.91 25.01
CA GLU A 156 19.92 -18.83 26.47
C GLU A 156 20.86 -19.84 27.11
N GLN A 157 20.90 -21.09 26.62
CA GLN A 157 21.85 -22.11 27.10
C GLN A 157 23.29 -21.70 26.85
N MET A 158 23.59 -21.12 25.68
CA MET A 158 24.94 -20.62 25.38
C MET A 158 25.37 -19.52 26.36
N LYS A 159 24.48 -18.55 26.63
CA LYS A 159 24.75 -17.49 27.61
C LYS A 159 25.01 -18.05 29.00
N GLN A 160 24.19 -18.96 29.47
CA GLN A 160 24.36 -19.60 30.78
C GLN A 160 25.68 -20.36 30.87
N LYS A 161 26.07 -21.13 29.84
CA LYS A 161 27.35 -21.83 29.80
C LYS A 161 28.54 -20.85 29.78
N ALA A 162 28.44 -19.77 29.00
CA ALA A 162 29.47 -18.74 28.97
C ALA A 162 29.64 -18.09 30.35
N GLU A 163 28.55 -17.75 31.04
CA GLU A 163 28.61 -17.21 32.39
C GLU A 163 29.19 -18.20 33.38
N GLN A 164 28.85 -19.48 33.29
CA GLN A 164 29.45 -20.52 34.15
C GLN A 164 30.95 -20.67 33.92
N LEU A 165 31.41 -20.64 32.66
CA LEU A 165 32.85 -20.68 32.33
C LEU A 165 33.59 -19.45 32.88
N ILE A 166 33.02 -18.26 32.73
CA ILE A 166 33.59 -17.03 33.27
C ILE A 166 33.73 -17.10 34.79
N ARG A 167 32.69 -17.58 35.49
CA ARG A 167 32.72 -17.74 36.94
C ARG A 167 33.74 -18.81 37.39
N ALA A 168 33.84 -19.93 36.64
CA ALA A 168 34.76 -21.02 36.96
C ALA A 168 36.26 -20.64 36.74
N HIS A 169 36.54 -19.69 35.83
CA HIS A 169 37.86 -19.29 35.45
C HIS A 169 38.16 -17.83 35.78
N LYS A 170 37.47 -17.26 36.76
CA LYS A 170 37.60 -15.85 37.15
C LYS A 170 39.04 -15.46 37.51
N ASP A 171 39.81 -16.38 38.09
CA ASP A 171 41.22 -16.15 38.50
C ASP A 171 42.20 -16.14 37.30
N CYS A 172 41.74 -16.58 36.11
CA CYS A 172 42.57 -16.62 34.90
C CYS A 172 42.22 -15.52 33.89
N MET A 173 41.19 -14.71 34.17
CA MET A 173 40.80 -13.60 33.31
C MET A 173 41.48 -12.32 33.83
N ALA A 174 42.30 -11.70 32.97
CA ALA A 174 42.83 -10.36 33.21
C ALA A 174 41.67 -9.34 33.12
N ASP A 175 41.71 -8.34 34.02
CA ASP A 175 40.79 -7.18 34.02
C ASP A 175 40.83 -6.41 32.71
#